data_03a55fc404320f2959f1453bc914efdd
#
_entry.id   03a55fc404320f2959f1453bc914efdd
#
_cell.length_a   1.000
_cell.length_b   1.000
_cell.length_c   1.000
_cell.angle_alpha   90.00
_cell.angle_beta   90.00
_cell.angle_gamma   90.00
#
_symmetry.space_group_name_H-M   'P 1'
#
loop_
_entity.id
_entity.type
_entity.pdbx_description
1 polymer ?
#
loop_
_entity_poly.entity_id
_entity_poly.type
_entity_poly.pdbx_seq_one_letter_code
_entity_poly.pdbx_strand_id
1 'polypeptide(L)'
;MTEAMKNVFSRPLDIGYMIRNAPPALDHVLPGLLAETVGLVVGPGAVSKTMLALQMGIAMATGTPLLGGLVGGISGRPQKPERVVLVLAEEAADVVWQRLHAIMSVQLAALEIDPELAAELLEKNLGIHALAGSDQVNLLGDNWDKTPAGDLLRRACEGARLVVLDPVRDFHNADENDSTAMKALARHIASYAK
;
A
#
# COMPACT_ATOMS: atom_id res chain seq x y z
N MET A 1 -15.01 -21.16 23.70
CA MET A 1 -15.53 -20.00 22.96
C MET A 1 -15.14 -18.78 23.76
N THR A 2 -14.19 -17.98 23.25
CA THR A 2 -13.63 -16.83 23.97
C THR A 2 -14.68 -15.71 24.09
N GLU A 3 -14.55 -14.88 25.13
CA GLU A 3 -15.46 -13.76 25.41
C GLU A 3 -15.55 -12.77 24.21
N ALA A 4 -14.46 -12.62 23.45
CA ALA A 4 -14.41 -11.87 22.18
C ALA A 4 -15.38 -12.45 21.12
N MET A 5 -15.49 -13.78 21.01
CA MET A 5 -16.43 -14.42 20.08
C MET A 5 -17.90 -14.23 20.47
N LYS A 6 -18.19 -14.17 21.76
CA LYS A 6 -19.55 -13.87 22.24
C LYS A 6 -19.98 -12.44 21.88
N ASN A 7 -19.04 -11.51 21.82
CA ASN A 7 -19.30 -10.10 21.53
C ASN A 7 -19.60 -9.83 20.03
N VAL A 8 -19.07 -10.63 19.10
CA VAL A 8 -19.26 -10.41 17.65
C VAL A 8 -20.73 -10.60 17.24
N PHE A 9 -21.42 -11.56 17.85
CA PHE A 9 -22.83 -11.85 17.52
C PHE A 9 -23.84 -11.18 18.48
N SER A 10 -23.38 -10.49 19.52
CA SER A 10 -24.27 -9.88 20.53
C SER A 10 -24.81 -8.50 20.14
N ARG A 11 -24.25 -7.89 19.10
CA ARG A 11 -24.67 -6.56 18.62
C ARG A 11 -24.97 -6.60 17.11
N PRO A 12 -26.17 -6.99 16.70
CA PRO A 12 -26.60 -6.86 15.32
C PRO A 12 -26.64 -5.38 14.91
N LEU A 13 -26.48 -5.11 13.63
CA LEU A 13 -26.59 -3.76 13.09
C LEU A 13 -28.01 -3.22 13.34
N ASP A 14 -28.11 -1.93 13.69
CA ASP A 14 -29.40 -1.25 13.78
C ASP A 14 -29.89 -0.86 12.38
N ILE A 15 -30.60 -1.77 11.75
CA ILE A 15 -31.13 -1.58 10.40
C ILE A 15 -32.09 -0.39 10.34
N GLY A 16 -32.88 -0.18 11.40
CA GLY A 16 -33.80 0.95 11.47
C GLY A 16 -33.08 2.30 11.45
N TYR A 17 -31.97 2.42 12.16
CA TYR A 17 -31.11 3.59 12.11
C TYR A 17 -30.48 3.78 10.75
N MET A 18 -29.93 2.71 10.17
CA MET A 18 -29.23 2.75 8.88
C MET A 18 -30.12 3.19 7.72
N ILE A 19 -31.37 2.77 7.70
CA ILE A 19 -32.32 3.18 6.66
C ILE A 19 -32.72 4.66 6.78
N ARG A 20 -32.80 5.18 7.99
CA ARG A 20 -33.27 6.55 8.24
C ARG A 20 -32.18 7.61 8.19
N ASN A 21 -30.92 7.20 8.20
CA ASN A 21 -29.78 8.12 8.22
C ASN A 21 -28.89 7.93 6.98
N ALA A 22 -28.27 9.02 6.54
CA ALA A 22 -27.30 8.96 5.47
C ALA A 22 -26.09 8.10 5.89
N PRO A 23 -25.57 7.23 5.02
CA PRO A 23 -24.39 6.44 5.32
C PRO A 23 -23.16 7.34 5.50
N PRO A 24 -22.20 6.98 6.38
CA PRO A 24 -20.92 7.68 6.46
C PRO A 24 -20.15 7.54 5.16
N ALA A 25 -19.36 8.55 4.82
CA ALA A 25 -18.46 8.47 3.69
C ALA A 25 -17.41 7.38 3.91
N LEU A 26 -17.22 6.52 2.90
CA LEU A 26 -16.17 5.51 2.93
C LEU A 26 -14.81 6.17 2.69
N ASP A 27 -13.81 5.72 3.44
CA ASP A 27 -12.45 6.20 3.28
C ASP A 27 -11.69 5.32 2.28
N HIS A 28 -11.58 5.80 1.04
CA HIS A 28 -10.84 5.12 -0.02
C HIS A 28 -9.41 5.65 -0.12
N VAL A 29 -8.45 4.74 -0.17
CA VAL A 29 -7.03 5.02 -0.48
C VAL A 29 -6.85 5.11 -1.99
N LEU A 30 -7.39 4.14 -2.70
CA LEU A 30 -7.44 4.05 -4.17
C LEU A 30 -8.87 3.66 -4.58
N PRO A 31 -9.25 3.78 -5.88
CA PRO A 31 -10.52 3.25 -6.36
C PRO A 31 -10.69 1.78 -5.97
N GLY A 32 -11.73 1.49 -5.20
CA GLY A 32 -12.03 0.14 -4.74
C GLY A 32 -11.15 -0.38 -3.59
N LEU A 33 -10.15 0.37 -3.14
CA LEU A 33 -9.33 0.02 -1.98
C LEU A 33 -9.69 0.94 -0.80
N LEU A 34 -10.37 0.39 0.18
CA LEU A 34 -10.67 1.08 1.44
C LEU A 34 -9.43 1.15 2.34
N ALA A 35 -9.37 2.19 3.17
CA ALA A 35 -8.41 2.24 4.27
C ALA A 35 -8.52 0.99 5.15
N GLU A 36 -7.42 0.59 5.75
CA GLU A 36 -7.32 -0.60 6.61
C GLU A 36 -7.63 -1.93 5.90
N THR A 37 -7.56 -1.96 4.55
CA THR A 37 -7.75 -3.17 3.76
C THR A 37 -6.53 -3.52 2.92
N VAL A 38 -6.52 -4.71 2.32
CA VAL A 38 -5.47 -5.19 1.42
C VAL A 38 -6.04 -5.38 0.03
N GLY A 39 -5.35 -4.86 -0.97
CA GLY A 39 -5.60 -5.11 -2.39
C GLY A 39 -4.45 -5.89 -3.02
N LEU A 40 -4.70 -6.56 -4.13
CA LEU A 40 -3.70 -7.25 -4.93
C LEU A 40 -3.69 -6.70 -6.35
N VAL A 41 -2.48 -6.38 -6.85
CA VAL A 41 -2.24 -6.10 -8.27
C VAL A 41 -1.64 -7.34 -8.88
N VAL A 42 -2.41 -8.04 -9.71
CA VAL A 42 -2.02 -9.31 -10.32
C VAL A 42 -1.79 -9.14 -11.81
N GLY A 43 -0.74 -9.77 -12.32
CA GLY A 43 -0.41 -9.77 -13.74
C GLY A 43 0.90 -10.53 -14.00
N PRO A 44 1.15 -10.96 -15.24
CA PRO A 44 2.37 -11.66 -15.60
C PRO A 44 3.62 -10.79 -15.36
N GLY A 45 4.80 -11.39 -15.44
CA GLY A 45 6.06 -10.65 -15.40
C GLY A 45 6.14 -9.56 -16.48
N ALA A 46 6.96 -8.55 -16.27
CA ALA A 46 7.24 -7.47 -17.22
C ALA A 46 6.05 -6.60 -17.68
N VAL A 47 4.91 -6.63 -16.99
CA VAL A 47 3.75 -5.74 -17.30
C VAL A 47 3.76 -4.43 -16.51
N SER A 48 4.93 -3.98 -16.08
CA SER A 48 5.13 -2.67 -15.44
C SER A 48 4.40 -2.46 -14.11
N LYS A 49 4.16 -3.52 -13.31
CA LYS A 49 3.54 -3.40 -11.97
C LYS A 49 4.33 -2.47 -11.04
N THR A 50 5.66 -2.64 -10.99
CA THR A 50 6.56 -1.79 -10.21
C THR A 50 6.52 -0.34 -10.67
N MET A 51 6.46 -0.08 -12.00
CA MET A 51 6.29 1.28 -12.53
C MET A 51 4.98 1.90 -12.09
N LEU A 52 3.89 1.14 -12.10
CA LEU A 52 2.59 1.59 -11.58
C LEU A 52 2.68 1.90 -10.08
N ALA A 53 3.34 1.05 -9.29
CA ALA A 53 3.55 1.28 -7.87
C ALA A 53 4.32 2.58 -7.58
N LEU A 54 5.41 2.82 -8.33
CA LEU A 54 6.18 4.07 -8.24
C LEU A 54 5.34 5.29 -8.61
N GLN A 55 4.57 5.22 -9.70
CA GLN A 55 3.70 6.30 -10.13
C GLN A 55 2.60 6.60 -9.10
N MET A 56 1.97 5.57 -8.52
CA MET A 56 0.99 5.74 -7.45
C MET A 56 1.63 6.37 -6.21
N GLY A 57 2.83 5.91 -5.84
CA GLY A 57 3.58 6.46 -4.71
C GLY A 57 3.89 7.95 -4.89
N ILE A 58 4.41 8.34 -6.05
CA ILE A 58 4.69 9.74 -6.38
C ILE A 58 3.41 10.58 -6.33
N ALA A 59 2.35 10.14 -6.99
CA ALA A 59 1.09 10.88 -7.05
C ALA A 59 0.48 11.10 -5.66
N MET A 60 0.46 10.08 -4.80
CA MET A 60 -0.03 10.22 -3.44
C MET A 60 0.88 11.07 -2.56
N ALA A 61 2.20 10.90 -2.68
CA ALA A 61 3.16 11.66 -1.89
C ALA A 61 3.16 13.16 -2.22
N THR A 62 2.87 13.51 -3.47
CA THR A 62 2.77 14.91 -3.93
C THR A 62 1.34 15.46 -3.91
N GLY A 63 0.33 14.62 -3.73
CA GLY A 63 -1.08 15.03 -3.82
C GLY A 63 -1.55 15.31 -5.25
N THR A 64 -0.88 14.73 -6.26
CA THR A 64 -1.20 14.97 -7.67
C THR A 64 -2.10 13.90 -8.27
N PRO A 65 -2.94 14.21 -9.26
CA PRO A 65 -3.73 13.20 -9.95
C PRO A 65 -2.85 12.29 -10.79
N LEU A 66 -3.20 11.01 -10.85
CA LEU A 66 -2.56 10.01 -11.71
C LEU A 66 -3.60 9.22 -12.50
N LEU A 67 -3.29 8.89 -13.76
CA LEU A 67 -4.08 8.00 -14.62
C LEU A 67 -5.58 8.35 -14.64
N GLY A 68 -5.91 9.61 -14.92
CA GLY A 68 -7.30 10.06 -15.05
C GLY A 68 -8.12 9.97 -13.76
N GLY A 69 -7.46 9.98 -12.59
CA GLY A 69 -8.13 9.91 -11.29
C GLY A 69 -8.03 8.55 -10.60
N LEU A 70 -7.17 7.63 -11.08
CA LEU A 70 -6.87 6.38 -10.36
C LEU A 70 -6.28 6.68 -8.98
N VAL A 71 -5.50 7.73 -8.87
CA VAL A 71 -5.05 8.27 -7.60
C VAL A 71 -5.60 9.68 -7.52
N GLY A 72 -6.34 9.94 -6.47
CA GLY A 72 -6.71 11.29 -6.06
C GLY A 72 -7.94 11.93 -6.62
N GLY A 73 -8.83 11.25 -7.28
CA GLY A 73 -10.03 11.89 -7.82
C GLY A 73 -11.37 11.30 -7.38
N ILE A 74 -11.37 10.29 -6.50
CA ILE A 74 -12.52 9.38 -6.35
C ILE A 74 -13.62 9.87 -5.44
N SER A 75 -13.33 10.77 -4.53
CA SER A 75 -14.30 11.15 -3.48
C SER A 75 -14.66 12.62 -3.45
N GLY A 76 -14.29 13.40 -4.46
CA GLY A 76 -14.48 14.86 -4.42
C GLY A 76 -13.70 15.56 -3.30
N ARG A 77 -12.81 14.85 -2.65
CA ARG A 77 -11.89 15.43 -1.65
C ARG A 77 -10.70 16.05 -2.37
N PRO A 78 -10.24 17.25 -1.96
CA PRO A 78 -8.96 17.77 -2.41
C PRO A 78 -7.87 16.75 -2.11
N GLN A 79 -7.01 16.49 -3.08
CA GLN A 79 -5.85 15.66 -2.86
C GLN A 79 -4.89 16.40 -1.95
N LYS A 80 -4.51 15.76 -0.88
CA LYS A 80 -3.42 16.23 -0.02
C LYS A 80 -2.25 15.25 -0.13
N PRO A 81 -1.02 15.75 -0.05
CA PRO A 81 0.13 14.87 0.07
C PRO A 81 -0.01 13.91 1.26
N GLU A 82 0.20 12.62 1.04
CA GLU A 82 0.08 11.57 2.05
C GLU A 82 1.31 10.68 2.04
N ARG A 83 1.66 10.13 3.21
CA ARG A 83 2.83 9.25 3.34
C ARG A 83 2.58 7.92 2.63
N VAL A 84 3.57 7.50 1.83
CA VAL A 84 3.59 6.22 1.10
C VAL A 84 4.89 5.49 1.37
N VAL A 85 4.82 4.18 1.51
CA VAL A 85 6.00 3.32 1.63
C VAL A 85 5.94 2.23 0.56
N LEU A 86 7.00 2.13 -0.24
CA LEU A 86 7.18 1.09 -1.25
C LEU A 86 8.34 0.20 -0.83
N VAL A 87 8.11 -1.11 -0.79
CA VAL A 87 9.14 -2.12 -0.52
C VAL A 87 9.28 -2.98 -1.75
N LEU A 88 10.40 -2.81 -2.45
CA LEU A 88 10.69 -3.39 -3.76
C LEU A 88 11.76 -4.46 -3.60
N ALA A 89 11.36 -5.72 -3.50
CA ALA A 89 12.27 -6.81 -3.17
C ALA A 89 13.21 -7.19 -4.31
N GLU A 90 12.74 -7.09 -5.56
CA GLU A 90 13.54 -7.45 -6.74
C GLU A 90 14.33 -6.28 -7.35
N GLU A 91 14.10 -5.05 -6.89
CA GLU A 91 14.70 -3.88 -7.54
C GLU A 91 15.95 -3.39 -6.82
N ALA A 92 16.99 -3.09 -7.60
CA ALA A 92 18.20 -2.43 -7.09
C ALA A 92 17.99 -0.91 -7.00
N ALA A 93 18.68 -0.26 -6.08
CA ALA A 93 18.51 1.16 -5.79
C ALA A 93 18.79 2.08 -7.01
N ASP A 94 19.78 1.75 -7.82
CA ASP A 94 20.12 2.49 -9.04
C ASP A 94 19.04 2.34 -10.13
N VAL A 95 18.41 1.17 -10.26
CA VAL A 95 17.28 0.96 -11.17
C VAL A 95 16.07 1.77 -10.71
N VAL A 96 15.77 1.76 -9.41
CA VAL A 96 14.70 2.59 -8.83
C VAL A 96 14.97 4.07 -9.11
N TRP A 97 16.20 4.52 -8.92
CA TRP A 97 16.60 5.89 -9.20
C TRP A 97 16.35 6.31 -10.64
N GLN A 98 16.78 5.48 -11.61
CA GLN A 98 16.53 5.74 -13.04
C GLN A 98 15.04 5.83 -13.34
N ARG A 99 14.23 4.91 -12.78
CA ARG A 99 12.77 4.92 -12.97
C ARG A 99 12.10 6.15 -12.36
N LEU A 100 12.49 6.54 -11.15
CA LEU A 100 12.02 7.77 -10.53
C LEU A 100 12.33 8.98 -11.41
N HIS A 101 13.54 9.09 -11.90
CA HIS A 101 13.94 10.20 -12.76
C HIS A 101 13.11 10.25 -14.05
N ALA A 102 12.87 9.09 -14.69
CA ALA A 102 12.04 9.00 -15.89
C ALA A 102 10.58 9.38 -15.62
N ILE A 103 10.00 8.93 -14.49
CA ILE A 103 8.63 9.27 -14.11
C ILE A 103 8.52 10.77 -13.83
N MET A 104 9.43 11.31 -13.02
CA MET A 104 9.40 12.71 -12.64
C MET A 104 9.55 13.66 -13.84
N SER A 105 10.42 13.34 -14.79
CA SER A 105 10.61 14.16 -15.99
C SER A 105 9.33 14.29 -16.84
N VAL A 106 8.50 13.25 -16.84
CA VAL A 106 7.22 13.24 -17.59
C VAL A 106 6.07 13.82 -16.76
N GLN A 107 5.95 13.41 -15.49
CA GLN A 107 4.82 13.81 -14.65
C GLN A 107 4.88 15.28 -14.24
N LEU A 108 6.04 15.80 -13.86
CA LEU A 108 6.16 17.21 -13.48
C LEU A 108 5.82 18.13 -14.64
N ALA A 109 6.29 17.81 -15.84
CA ALA A 109 5.98 18.58 -17.04
C ALA A 109 4.47 18.58 -17.38
N ALA A 110 3.78 17.44 -17.13
CA ALA A 110 2.35 17.29 -17.41
C ALA A 110 1.45 17.95 -16.37
N LEU A 111 1.93 18.11 -15.14
CA LEU A 111 1.13 18.57 -13.99
C LEU A 111 1.39 20.02 -13.60
N GLU A 112 2.33 20.70 -14.28
CA GLU A 112 2.72 22.10 -14.01
C GLU A 112 3.10 22.35 -12.53
N ILE A 113 3.67 21.32 -11.88
CA ILE A 113 4.13 21.44 -10.48
C ILE A 113 5.56 21.97 -10.46
N ASP A 114 5.81 22.88 -9.52
CA ASP A 114 7.16 23.33 -9.21
C ASP A 114 8.07 22.14 -8.83
N PRO A 115 9.20 21.93 -9.53
CA PRO A 115 10.09 20.78 -9.26
C PRO A 115 10.68 20.77 -7.84
N GLU A 116 10.95 21.92 -7.24
CA GLU A 116 11.50 22.00 -5.89
C GLU A 116 10.45 21.62 -4.87
N LEU A 117 9.22 22.13 -5.01
CA LEU A 117 8.10 21.72 -4.17
C LEU A 117 7.80 20.21 -4.29
N ALA A 118 7.85 19.67 -5.51
CA ALA A 118 7.66 18.25 -5.69
C ALA A 118 8.76 17.42 -5.00
N ALA A 119 10.02 17.85 -5.07
CA ALA A 119 11.14 17.21 -4.38
C ALA A 119 10.95 17.21 -2.86
N GLU A 120 10.60 18.35 -2.27
CA GLU A 120 10.31 18.47 -0.82
C GLU A 120 9.16 17.54 -0.38
N LEU A 121 8.07 17.47 -1.17
CA LEU A 121 6.94 16.62 -0.87
C LEU A 121 7.31 15.15 -0.96
N LEU A 122 8.10 14.74 -1.94
CA LEU A 122 8.58 13.37 -2.10
C LEU A 122 9.53 12.99 -0.97
N GLU A 123 10.50 13.82 -0.63
CA GLU A 123 11.43 13.56 0.48
C GLU A 123 10.67 13.35 1.80
N LYS A 124 9.64 14.12 2.04
CA LYS A 124 8.82 14.03 3.25
C LYS A 124 7.89 12.82 3.26
N ASN A 125 7.29 12.48 2.13
CA ASN A 125 6.12 11.60 2.10
C ASN A 125 6.37 10.25 1.41
N LEU A 126 7.47 10.06 0.65
CA LEU A 126 7.74 8.84 -0.10
C LEU A 126 8.94 8.09 0.48
N GLY A 127 8.67 6.97 1.15
CA GLY A 127 9.71 6.02 1.56
C GLY A 127 9.82 4.88 0.54
N ILE A 128 11.03 4.63 0.02
CA ILE A 128 11.28 3.48 -0.87
C ILE A 128 12.41 2.64 -0.29
N HIS A 129 12.14 1.35 -0.14
CA HIS A 129 13.11 0.34 0.27
C HIS A 129 13.38 -0.59 -0.92
N ALA A 130 14.54 -0.46 -1.54
CA ALA A 130 15.03 -1.33 -2.61
C ALA A 130 15.87 -2.45 -1.98
N LEU A 131 15.42 -3.70 -2.09
CA LEU A 131 15.99 -4.83 -1.34
C LEU A 131 16.76 -5.81 -2.21
N ALA A 132 16.89 -5.58 -3.52
CA ALA A 132 17.67 -6.46 -4.40
C ALA A 132 19.10 -6.65 -3.89
N GLY A 133 19.51 -7.91 -3.77
CA GLY A 133 20.82 -8.26 -3.20
C GLY A 133 20.87 -8.31 -1.67
N SER A 134 19.79 -8.01 -0.99
CA SER A 134 19.64 -8.22 0.47
C SER A 134 19.20 -9.66 0.77
N ASP A 135 19.37 -10.09 2.03
CA ASP A 135 18.76 -11.35 2.48
C ASP A 135 17.24 -11.28 2.38
N GLN A 136 16.61 -12.43 2.14
CA GLN A 136 15.16 -12.51 2.02
C GLN A 136 14.46 -11.99 3.29
N VAL A 137 13.51 -11.11 3.13
CA VAL A 137 12.75 -10.48 4.21
C VAL A 137 11.43 -11.22 4.42
N ASN A 138 11.45 -12.28 5.24
CA ASN A 138 10.22 -13.00 5.57
C ASN A 138 9.40 -12.25 6.63
N LEU A 139 8.16 -11.94 6.32
CA LEU A 139 7.23 -11.28 7.24
C LEU A 139 6.61 -12.24 8.25
N LEU A 140 6.56 -13.52 7.90
CA LEU A 140 6.06 -14.59 8.75
C LEU A 140 7.11 -15.72 8.83
N GLY A 141 7.29 -16.26 10.02
CA GLY A 141 8.05 -17.49 10.25
C GLY A 141 7.30 -18.74 9.80
N ASP A 142 7.98 -19.89 9.85
CA ASP A 142 7.43 -21.18 9.39
C ASP A 142 6.15 -21.60 10.14
N ASN A 143 5.97 -21.13 11.37
CA ASN A 143 4.78 -21.38 12.19
C ASN A 143 3.78 -20.21 12.18
N TRP A 144 3.88 -19.32 11.20
CA TRP A 144 3.04 -18.11 11.08
C TRP A 144 3.23 -17.10 12.21
N ASP A 145 4.32 -17.18 12.94
CA ASP A 145 4.72 -16.24 13.98
C ASP A 145 5.32 -14.98 13.36
N LYS A 146 5.27 -13.92 14.15
CA LYS A 146 5.87 -12.64 13.78
C LYS A 146 7.39 -12.78 13.69
N THR A 147 7.97 -12.12 12.70
CA THR A 147 9.41 -12.05 12.51
C THR A 147 9.97 -10.68 12.93
N PRO A 148 11.26 -10.59 13.29
CA PRO A 148 11.92 -9.29 13.47
C PRO A 148 11.81 -8.38 12.23
N ALA A 149 11.87 -8.96 11.03
CA ALA A 149 11.70 -8.23 9.77
C ALA A 149 10.30 -7.64 9.64
N GLY A 150 9.26 -8.38 10.03
CA GLY A 150 7.90 -7.87 10.09
C GLY A 150 7.73 -6.69 11.06
N ASP A 151 8.40 -6.74 12.21
CA ASP A 151 8.37 -5.62 13.17
C ASP A 151 9.13 -4.38 12.66
N LEU A 152 10.23 -4.57 11.94
CA LEU A 152 10.94 -3.48 11.28
C LEU A 152 10.10 -2.85 10.18
N LEU A 153 9.46 -3.68 9.34
CA LEU A 153 8.55 -3.19 8.31
C LEU A 153 7.40 -2.39 8.93
N ARG A 154 6.78 -2.88 9.98
CA ARG A 154 5.72 -2.17 10.69
C ARG A 154 6.14 -0.76 11.10
N ARG A 155 7.33 -0.61 11.69
CA ARG A 155 7.86 0.71 12.07
C ARG A 155 8.12 1.59 10.87
N ALA A 156 8.69 1.04 9.78
CA ALA A 156 8.92 1.79 8.55
C ALA A 156 7.62 2.29 7.91
N CYS A 157 6.52 1.55 8.08
CA CYS A 157 5.21 1.87 7.53
C CYS A 157 4.33 2.74 8.46
N GLU A 158 4.81 3.10 9.65
CA GLU A 158 4.03 3.89 10.60
C GLU A 158 3.58 5.22 9.98
N GLY A 159 2.28 5.49 10.06
CA GLY A 159 1.67 6.69 9.48
C GLY A 159 1.55 6.68 7.94
N ALA A 160 1.90 5.58 7.28
CA ALA A 160 1.72 5.48 5.84
C ALA A 160 0.24 5.27 5.47
N ARG A 161 -0.21 6.02 4.46
CA ARG A 161 -1.54 5.89 3.86
C ARG A 161 -1.63 4.72 2.89
N LEU A 162 -0.52 4.43 2.20
CA LEU A 162 -0.38 3.29 1.31
C LEU A 162 0.96 2.61 1.58
N VAL A 163 0.94 1.29 1.66
CA VAL A 163 2.13 0.44 1.66
C VAL A 163 2.03 -0.52 0.50
N VAL A 164 3.09 -0.61 -0.30
CA VAL A 164 3.19 -1.56 -1.41
C VAL A 164 4.33 -2.53 -1.14
N LEU A 165 4.05 -3.82 -1.26
CA LEU A 165 5.03 -4.91 -1.22
C LEU A 165 5.13 -5.52 -2.62
N ASP A 166 6.26 -5.40 -3.29
CA ASP A 166 6.43 -5.82 -4.68
C ASP A 166 7.75 -6.61 -4.88
N PRO A 167 7.64 -7.87 -5.28
CA PRO A 167 6.44 -8.73 -5.30
C PRO A 167 6.16 -9.38 -3.94
N VAL A 168 4.92 -9.69 -3.66
CA VAL A 168 4.53 -10.29 -2.36
C VAL A 168 5.20 -11.63 -2.07
N ARG A 169 5.54 -12.40 -3.10
CA ARG A 169 6.20 -13.71 -2.99
C ARG A 169 7.56 -13.68 -2.29
N ASP A 170 8.25 -12.53 -2.35
CA ASP A 170 9.59 -12.40 -1.77
C ASP A 170 9.54 -12.09 -0.25
N PHE A 171 8.35 -11.96 0.29
CA PHE A 171 8.14 -11.68 1.71
C PHE A 171 7.64 -12.89 2.51
N HIS A 172 7.64 -14.09 1.93
CA HIS A 172 7.25 -15.34 2.60
C HIS A 172 7.89 -16.56 1.96
N ASN A 173 8.00 -17.67 2.72
CA ASN A 173 8.50 -18.96 2.24
C ASN A 173 7.36 -19.97 1.94
N ALA A 174 6.10 -19.55 2.01
CA ALA A 174 4.98 -20.44 1.81
C ALA A 174 4.78 -20.77 0.32
N ASP A 175 4.19 -21.94 0.04
CA ASP A 175 3.72 -22.27 -1.31
C ASP A 175 2.56 -21.33 -1.69
N GLU A 176 2.72 -20.60 -2.78
CA GLU A 176 1.69 -19.67 -3.31
C GLU A 176 0.39 -20.41 -3.70
N ASN A 177 0.46 -21.73 -3.94
CA ASN A 177 -0.71 -22.56 -4.22
C ASN A 177 -1.41 -23.04 -2.94
N ASP A 178 -0.81 -22.87 -1.77
CA ASP A 178 -1.46 -23.14 -0.49
C ASP A 178 -2.38 -21.97 -0.09
N SER A 179 -3.67 -22.17 -0.32
CA SER A 179 -4.69 -21.17 0.01
C SER A 179 -4.74 -20.82 1.52
N THR A 180 -4.35 -21.75 2.39
CA THR A 180 -4.31 -21.53 3.85
C THR A 180 -3.16 -20.59 4.19
N ALA A 181 -2.00 -20.86 3.60
CA ALA A 181 -0.81 -20.05 3.71
C ALA A 181 -1.06 -18.61 3.21
N MET A 182 -1.59 -18.47 2.01
CA MET A 182 -1.90 -17.16 1.42
C MET A 182 -2.93 -16.38 2.24
N LYS A 183 -3.93 -17.05 2.81
CA LYS A 183 -4.91 -16.43 3.69
C LYS A 183 -4.29 -15.93 5.00
N ALA A 184 -3.36 -16.68 5.58
CA ALA A 184 -2.62 -16.27 6.77
C ALA A 184 -1.74 -15.05 6.49
N LEU A 185 -1.00 -15.05 5.38
CA LEU A 185 -0.18 -13.94 4.92
C LEU A 185 -1.02 -12.66 4.71
N ALA A 186 -2.14 -12.77 3.97
CA ALA A 186 -3.03 -11.64 3.72
C ALA A 186 -3.58 -11.04 5.03
N ARG A 187 -3.95 -11.89 6.01
CA ARG A 187 -4.38 -11.42 7.34
C ARG A 187 -3.26 -10.72 8.11
N HIS A 188 -2.04 -11.23 7.98
CA HIS A 188 -0.89 -10.64 8.63
C HIS A 188 -0.58 -9.26 8.04
N ILE A 189 -0.53 -9.14 6.71
CA ILE A 189 -0.35 -7.87 6.02
C ILE A 189 -1.48 -6.88 6.39
N ALA A 190 -2.73 -7.33 6.43
CA ALA A 190 -3.87 -6.50 6.85
C ALA A 190 -3.72 -5.98 8.29
N SER A 191 -2.96 -6.66 9.15
CA SER A 191 -2.70 -6.18 10.51
C SER A 191 -1.75 -4.98 10.57
N TYR A 192 -1.03 -4.67 9.49
CA TYR A 192 -0.19 -3.47 9.38
C TYR A 192 -0.99 -2.22 8.98
N ALA A 193 -2.19 -2.41 8.40
CA ALA A 193 -3.05 -1.32 7.95
C ALA A 193 -3.96 -0.72 9.04
N LYS A 194 -3.78 -1.13 10.30
CA LYS A 194 -4.62 -0.72 11.45
C LYS A 194 -3.92 0.28 12.35
#